data_74071b0a1fd6938263555ce019b9a87e
#
_entry.id   74071b0a1fd6938263555ce019b9a87e
#
_cell.length_a   1.000
_cell.length_b   1.000
_cell.length_c   1.000
_cell.angle_alpha   90.00
_cell.angle_beta   90.00
_cell.angle_gamma   90.00
#
_symmetry.space_group_name_H-M   'P 1'
#
loop_
_entity.id
_entity.type
_entity.pdbx_description
1 polymer ?
#
loop_
_entity_poly.entity_id
_entity_poly.type
_entity_poly.pdbx_seq_one_letter_code
_entity_poly.pdbx_strand_id
1 'polypeptide(L)'
;MTTRFVRAAAAAACLGGVLAATGCGATVGGWAGPSEIDVRKLDVGNYDVRPLDIHVDYRPGFVNAPEAAGMRLAEYVVTADQVDPSLTKREKAGSFSAGVLPDALGNENDMEAVAKRDHMVYGFSTAASDKDAGWGFAGWPKPEKPYSTVLALSVMQFDDAASATRAATDFYNADFNAYKDQNQPVPLAKYPDAHAHWLPGTPSIRSFLAHGSYVVSVLALTPTPNLNSLTSLTEKALDVEFPLLDRLPPISDEDTVKLPWDPDYLLSRALNTGQSGRPQYGDDNSVFGPHGILHYMSDRKAAAQSVAALKADEFAKTSDALVVRAADGASAKKAVTDRIIFQGGGPAVDPVPQLTDSACVENGTKNVDGGLKRYTCIVAYRNYVGYVTSNQLVDVHQRAAAQYALFANSQWQP
;
A
#
# COMPACT_ATOMS: atom_id res chain seq x y z
N MET A 1 -57.17 -67.59 -60.00
CA MET A 1 -57.16 -66.67 -61.15
C MET A 1 -55.90 -65.75 -60.95
N THR A 2 -54.99 -66.01 -61.86
CA THR A 2 -54.02 -65.07 -62.47
C THR A 2 -53.12 -64.26 -61.55
N THR A 3 -51.84 -64.73 -61.36
CA THR A 3 -50.62 -64.44 -62.09
C THR A 3 -50.19 -62.98 -62.16
N ARG A 4 -49.03 -62.69 -61.63
CA ARG A 4 -47.80 -62.35 -62.39
C ARG A 4 -46.68 -61.85 -61.40
N PHE A 5 -45.68 -62.63 -61.34
CA PHE A 5 -44.28 -62.43 -61.58
C PHE A 5 -43.85 -61.06 -62.09
N VAL A 6 -42.81 -60.49 -61.48
CA VAL A 6 -41.64 -59.90 -62.12
C VAL A 6 -40.53 -59.75 -61.06
N ARG A 7 -39.59 -60.54 -61.15
CA ARG A 7 -38.10 -60.47 -61.35
C ARG A 7 -37.32 -59.41 -60.51
N ALA A 8 -36.51 -59.98 -59.69
CA ALA A 8 -35.18 -59.70 -59.20
C ALA A 8 -34.32 -58.74 -60.04
N ALA A 9 -33.63 -57.82 -59.36
CA ALA A 9 -32.36 -57.27 -59.72
C ALA A 9 -31.52 -57.18 -58.49
N ALA A 10 -30.47 -58.03 -58.46
CA ALA A 10 -29.44 -57.98 -57.47
C ALA A 10 -28.57 -56.75 -57.72
N ALA A 11 -28.44 -55.87 -56.73
CA ALA A 11 -27.36 -54.90 -56.70
C ALA A 11 -26.59 -55.15 -55.41
N ALA A 12 -25.39 -55.71 -55.59
CA ALA A 12 -24.36 -55.82 -54.56
C ALA A 12 -23.92 -54.40 -54.16
N ALA A 13 -24.36 -53.92 -53.03
CA ALA A 13 -23.83 -52.72 -52.44
C ALA A 13 -22.74 -53.11 -51.42
N CYS A 14 -21.51 -52.72 -51.71
CA CYS A 14 -20.39 -52.79 -50.84
C CYS A 14 -20.69 -52.06 -49.54
N LEU A 15 -20.84 -52.81 -48.44
CA LEU A 15 -20.81 -52.22 -47.08
C LEU A 15 -19.37 -51.81 -46.77
N GLY A 16 -19.05 -50.55 -47.11
CA GLY A 16 -17.96 -49.84 -46.55
C GLY A 16 -18.28 -49.48 -45.10
N GLY A 17 -17.72 -50.22 -44.14
CA GLY A 17 -17.86 -49.88 -42.72
C GLY A 17 -17.17 -48.53 -42.43
N VAL A 18 -17.95 -47.51 -42.27
CA VAL A 18 -17.48 -46.27 -41.63
C VAL A 18 -17.43 -46.53 -40.13
N LEU A 19 -16.25 -46.91 -39.66
CA LEU A 19 -15.87 -46.81 -38.24
C LEU A 19 -15.94 -45.34 -37.85
N ALA A 20 -17.08 -44.89 -37.36
CA ALA A 20 -17.19 -43.63 -36.64
C ALA A 20 -16.35 -43.74 -35.34
N ALA A 21 -15.10 -43.31 -35.40
CA ALA A 21 -14.34 -43.01 -34.22
C ALA A 21 -15.06 -41.91 -33.45
N THR A 22 -15.89 -42.32 -32.49
CA THR A 22 -16.38 -41.40 -31.46
C THR A 22 -15.23 -40.98 -30.58
N GLY A 23 -14.43 -40.04 -31.06
CA GLY A 23 -13.54 -39.30 -30.23
C GLY A 23 -14.38 -38.48 -29.22
N CYS A 24 -14.35 -38.88 -27.97
CA CYS A 24 -14.82 -38.04 -26.88
C CYS A 24 -13.93 -36.77 -26.81
N GLY A 25 -14.09 -35.89 -27.77
CA GLY A 25 -13.60 -34.53 -27.68
C GLY A 25 -14.63 -33.75 -26.87
N ALA A 26 -14.37 -33.58 -25.58
CA ALA A 26 -15.03 -32.53 -24.84
C ALA A 26 -14.68 -31.22 -25.52
N THR A 27 -15.67 -30.57 -26.15
CA THR A 27 -15.55 -29.19 -26.59
C THR A 27 -15.48 -28.35 -25.34
N VAL A 28 -14.25 -28.09 -24.86
CA VAL A 28 -14.01 -27.00 -23.91
C VAL A 28 -14.35 -25.73 -24.68
N GLY A 29 -15.43 -25.05 -24.28
CA GLY A 29 -15.78 -23.75 -24.80
C GLY A 29 -14.68 -22.76 -24.40
N GLY A 30 -13.61 -22.74 -25.16
CA GLY A 30 -12.53 -21.77 -25.03
C GLY A 30 -12.83 -20.62 -26.00
N TRP A 31 -12.86 -19.44 -25.49
CA TRP A 31 -12.71 -18.25 -26.34
C TRP A 31 -11.29 -18.27 -26.88
N ALA A 32 -11.15 -18.12 -28.20
CA ALA A 32 -9.83 -17.93 -28.81
C ALA A 32 -9.32 -16.55 -28.39
N GLY A 33 -8.60 -16.50 -27.28
CA GLY A 33 -7.80 -15.35 -26.89
C GLY A 33 -6.47 -15.33 -27.64
N PRO A 34 -5.76 -14.19 -27.69
CA PRO A 34 -4.38 -14.17 -28.18
C PRO A 34 -3.58 -15.28 -27.47
N SER A 35 -2.70 -15.96 -28.20
CA SER A 35 -1.84 -16.99 -27.60
C SER A 35 -1.04 -16.36 -26.45
N GLU A 36 -0.98 -17.05 -25.32
CA GLU A 36 -0.21 -16.62 -24.16
C GLU A 36 1.27 -16.43 -24.59
N ILE A 37 1.88 -15.32 -24.12
CA ILE A 37 3.27 -15.01 -24.44
C ILE A 37 4.17 -16.09 -23.83
N ASP A 38 5.08 -16.65 -24.63
CA ASP A 38 6.09 -17.58 -24.14
C ASP A 38 7.13 -16.81 -23.29
N VAL A 39 6.93 -16.83 -21.96
CA VAL A 39 7.76 -16.11 -21.00
C VAL A 39 9.25 -16.49 -21.06
N ARG A 40 9.59 -17.68 -21.60
CA ARG A 40 10.96 -18.13 -21.77
C ARG A 40 11.73 -17.35 -22.86
N LYS A 41 11.02 -16.61 -23.69
CA LYS A 41 11.58 -15.75 -24.74
C LYS A 41 11.79 -14.31 -24.31
N LEU A 42 11.27 -13.92 -23.15
CA LEU A 42 11.43 -12.58 -22.61
C LEU A 42 12.85 -12.39 -22.09
N ASP A 43 13.45 -11.24 -22.34
CA ASP A 43 14.70 -10.84 -21.70
C ASP A 43 14.40 -10.34 -20.29
N VAL A 44 14.52 -11.25 -19.33
CA VAL A 44 14.32 -10.95 -17.90
C VAL A 44 15.62 -10.55 -17.19
N GLY A 45 16.73 -10.41 -17.92
CA GLY A 45 18.02 -10.13 -17.31
C GLY A 45 18.42 -11.17 -16.27
N ASN A 46 18.92 -10.72 -15.14
CA ASN A 46 19.30 -11.57 -14.01
C ASN A 46 18.23 -11.63 -12.92
N TYR A 47 17.00 -11.22 -13.21
CA TYR A 47 15.93 -11.21 -12.22
C TYR A 47 15.30 -12.59 -12.03
N ASP A 48 15.04 -12.96 -10.78
CA ASP A 48 14.33 -14.21 -10.46
C ASP A 48 12.86 -14.06 -10.87
N VAL A 49 12.36 -15.06 -11.60
CA VAL A 49 10.98 -15.11 -12.10
C VAL A 49 10.16 -16.21 -11.44
N ARG A 50 10.67 -16.76 -10.34
CA ARG A 50 9.93 -17.72 -9.51
C ARG A 50 9.18 -16.94 -8.43
N PRO A 51 7.87 -17.14 -8.28
CA PRO A 51 7.12 -16.56 -7.20
C PRO A 51 7.69 -16.99 -5.85
N LEU A 52 7.79 -16.04 -4.92
CA LEU A 52 8.22 -16.32 -3.57
C LEU A 52 7.05 -16.93 -2.79
N ASP A 53 7.24 -18.13 -2.24
CA ASP A 53 6.25 -18.70 -1.32
C ASP A 53 6.48 -18.17 0.10
N ILE A 54 5.92 -17.03 0.34
CA ILE A 54 6.04 -16.33 1.62
C ILE A 54 5.42 -17.13 2.78
N HIS A 55 4.39 -17.94 2.51
CA HIS A 55 3.71 -18.73 3.53
C HIS A 55 4.54 -19.92 4.01
N VAL A 56 5.41 -20.46 3.14
CA VAL A 56 6.31 -21.57 3.48
C VAL A 56 7.60 -21.04 4.11
N ASP A 57 8.17 -19.98 3.54
CA ASP A 57 9.50 -19.51 3.90
C ASP A 57 9.48 -18.46 5.02
N TYR A 58 8.34 -17.80 5.23
CA TYR A 58 8.20 -16.78 6.25
C TYR A 58 7.36 -17.27 7.44
N ARG A 59 7.96 -17.18 8.61
CA ARG A 59 7.28 -17.42 9.88
C ARG A 59 7.35 -16.14 10.70
N PRO A 60 6.22 -15.43 10.90
CA PRO A 60 6.20 -14.24 11.74
C PRO A 60 6.65 -14.61 13.16
N GLY A 61 7.48 -13.76 13.74
CA GLY A 61 7.88 -13.83 15.13
C GLY A 61 7.49 -12.55 15.86
N PHE A 62 7.55 -12.57 17.18
CA PHE A 62 7.19 -11.40 18.02
C PHE A 62 7.95 -10.12 17.64
N VAL A 63 9.12 -10.21 17.04
CA VAL A 63 9.91 -9.03 16.63
C VAL A 63 9.30 -8.34 15.41
N ASN A 64 8.77 -9.10 14.44
CA ASN A 64 8.30 -8.56 13.16
C ASN A 64 6.76 -8.46 13.07
N ALA A 65 6.06 -9.19 13.94
CA ALA A 65 4.60 -9.22 13.91
C ALA A 65 3.96 -7.85 14.23
N PRO A 66 4.47 -7.04 15.18
CA PRO A 66 3.97 -5.69 15.42
C PRO A 66 4.08 -4.78 14.18
N GLU A 67 5.14 -4.93 13.39
CA GLU A 67 5.31 -4.16 12.15
C GLU A 67 4.22 -4.52 11.12
N ALA A 68 3.96 -5.81 10.92
CA ALA A 68 2.88 -6.26 10.03
C ALA A 68 1.50 -5.80 10.51
N ALA A 69 1.24 -5.85 11.82
CA ALA A 69 0.01 -5.34 12.40
C ALA A 69 -0.13 -3.82 12.20
N GLY A 70 0.96 -3.07 12.36
CA GLY A 70 1.03 -1.64 12.09
C GLY A 70 0.74 -1.30 10.62
N MET A 71 1.22 -2.12 9.68
CA MET A 71 0.93 -1.91 8.24
C MET A 71 -0.56 -2.08 7.91
N ARG A 72 -1.27 -2.98 8.60
CA ARG A 72 -2.74 -3.11 8.47
C ARG A 72 -3.47 -1.85 8.97
N LEU A 73 -2.91 -1.20 10.00
CA LEU A 73 -3.48 0.02 10.55
C LEU A 73 -3.52 1.16 9.52
N ALA A 74 -2.62 1.16 8.52
CA ALA A 74 -2.62 2.14 7.44
C ALA A 74 -3.96 2.25 6.70
N GLU A 75 -4.73 1.16 6.60
CA GLU A 75 -6.07 1.19 5.96
C GLU A 75 -7.10 1.97 6.79
N TYR A 76 -6.83 2.20 8.08
CA TYR A 76 -7.74 2.78 9.05
C TYR A 76 -7.23 4.09 9.66
N VAL A 77 -6.12 4.61 9.15
CA VAL A 77 -5.58 5.93 9.54
C VAL A 77 -5.86 6.93 8.44
N VAL A 78 -6.40 8.09 8.82
CA VAL A 78 -6.75 9.15 7.86
C VAL A 78 -5.50 9.69 7.15
N THR A 79 -5.61 9.94 5.85
CA THR A 79 -4.57 10.71 5.15
C THR A 79 -4.78 12.21 5.40
N ALA A 80 -3.69 12.98 5.53
CA ALA A 80 -3.77 14.39 5.91
C ALA A 80 -4.61 15.25 4.94
N ASP A 81 -4.64 14.92 3.66
CA ASP A 81 -5.45 15.62 2.65
C ASP A 81 -6.97 15.38 2.80
N GLN A 82 -7.39 14.33 3.52
CA GLN A 82 -8.79 14.14 3.91
C GLN A 82 -9.20 15.08 5.06
N VAL A 83 -8.24 15.50 5.88
CA VAL A 83 -8.45 16.49 6.95
C VAL A 83 -8.41 17.91 6.40
N ASP A 84 -7.39 18.21 5.61
CA ASP A 84 -7.23 19.48 4.90
C ASP A 84 -6.69 19.23 3.48
N PRO A 85 -7.51 19.51 2.44
CA PRO A 85 -7.14 19.25 1.04
C PRO A 85 -5.87 19.97 0.55
N SER A 86 -5.35 20.93 1.30
CA SER A 86 -4.06 21.58 0.98
C SER A 86 -2.84 20.73 1.35
N LEU A 87 -2.99 19.74 2.25
CA LEU A 87 -1.90 18.91 2.77
C LEU A 87 -1.54 17.78 1.79
N THR A 88 -1.05 18.17 0.64
CA THR A 88 -0.79 17.24 -0.48
C THR A 88 0.64 16.68 -0.53
N LYS A 89 1.59 17.31 0.19
CA LYS A 89 2.99 16.88 0.19
C LYS A 89 3.21 15.82 1.26
N ARG A 90 3.50 14.60 0.81
CA ARG A 90 3.83 13.50 1.71
C ARG A 90 5.18 13.75 2.37
N GLU A 91 5.23 13.67 3.68
CA GLU A 91 6.47 13.75 4.46
C GLU A 91 6.96 12.34 4.85
N LYS A 92 6.22 11.62 5.68
CA LYS A 92 6.57 10.28 6.13
C LYS A 92 5.30 9.45 6.36
N ALA A 93 5.40 8.14 6.16
CA ALA A 93 4.40 7.18 6.61
C ALA A 93 5.10 5.85 6.90
N GLY A 94 4.62 5.12 7.89
CA GLY A 94 5.15 3.80 8.22
C GLY A 94 4.63 3.26 9.55
N SER A 95 4.76 1.96 9.72
CA SER A 95 4.51 1.26 10.97
C SER A 95 5.65 1.50 11.96
N PHE A 96 5.37 1.31 13.24
CA PHE A 96 6.37 1.39 14.30
C PHE A 96 6.00 0.51 15.50
N SER A 97 7.00 0.17 16.28
CA SER A 97 6.86 -0.60 17.51
C SER A 97 7.22 0.25 18.72
N ALA A 98 7.01 -0.27 19.92
CA ALA A 98 7.38 0.41 21.17
C ALA A 98 8.89 0.70 21.30
N GLY A 99 9.74 0.06 20.51
CA GLY A 99 11.19 0.29 20.51
C GLY A 99 11.71 1.27 19.45
N VAL A 100 10.85 1.70 18.52
CA VAL A 100 11.21 2.65 17.45
C VAL A 100 10.02 3.55 17.19
N LEU A 101 9.96 4.68 17.86
CA LEU A 101 8.83 5.60 17.78
C LEU A 101 9.09 6.75 16.79
N PRO A 102 8.03 7.32 16.17
CA PRO A 102 8.18 8.47 15.30
C PRO A 102 8.49 9.76 16.09
N ASP A 103 9.37 10.60 15.55
CA ASP A 103 9.74 11.90 16.14
C ASP A 103 8.52 12.83 16.41
N ALA A 104 7.43 12.62 15.68
CA ALA A 104 6.19 13.36 15.86
C ALA A 104 5.56 13.17 17.25
N LEU A 105 5.90 12.11 17.98
CA LEU A 105 5.40 11.87 19.33
C LEU A 105 6.09 12.71 20.40
N GLY A 106 7.38 13.05 20.23
CA GLY A 106 8.15 13.81 21.22
C GLY A 106 9.56 13.27 21.37
N ASN A 107 10.16 13.43 22.55
CA ASN A 107 11.49 12.90 22.83
C ASN A 107 11.48 11.36 22.80
N GLU A 108 12.32 10.75 21.96
CA GLU A 108 12.32 9.31 21.72
C GLU A 108 12.44 8.49 23.01
N ASN A 109 13.40 8.83 23.88
CA ASN A 109 13.64 8.05 25.11
C ASN A 109 12.46 8.10 26.09
N ASP A 110 11.84 9.27 26.24
CA ASP A 110 10.69 9.45 27.15
C ASP A 110 9.47 8.75 26.61
N MET A 111 9.24 8.85 25.29
CA MET A 111 8.11 8.19 24.62
C MET A 111 8.24 6.67 24.59
N GLU A 112 9.46 6.15 24.34
CA GLU A 112 9.75 4.72 24.39
C GLU A 112 9.48 4.13 25.78
N ALA A 113 9.87 4.84 26.84
CA ALA A 113 9.61 4.40 28.21
C ALA A 113 8.11 4.29 28.50
N VAL A 114 7.28 5.22 27.98
CA VAL A 114 5.81 5.17 28.10
C VAL A 114 5.27 4.00 27.29
N ALA A 115 5.64 3.89 26.02
CA ALA A 115 5.12 2.84 25.12
C ALA A 115 5.36 1.43 25.69
N LYS A 116 6.55 1.19 26.22
CA LYS A 116 6.90 -0.11 26.84
C LYS A 116 6.16 -0.35 28.15
N ARG A 117 6.08 0.65 29.02
CA ARG A 117 5.43 0.52 30.34
C ARG A 117 3.93 0.25 30.20
N ASP A 118 3.26 0.91 29.26
CA ASP A 118 1.83 0.82 29.06
C ASP A 118 1.42 -0.24 28.03
N HIS A 119 2.36 -1.08 27.61
CA HIS A 119 2.12 -2.24 26.74
C HIS A 119 1.55 -1.86 25.36
N MET A 120 2.26 -0.95 24.66
CA MET A 120 1.96 -0.67 23.27
C MET A 120 2.23 -1.92 22.41
N VAL A 121 1.24 -2.33 21.64
CA VAL A 121 1.33 -3.51 20.76
C VAL A 121 1.98 -3.12 19.42
N TYR A 122 1.42 -2.14 18.72
CA TYR A 122 1.94 -1.62 17.46
C TYR A 122 1.41 -0.21 17.18
N GLY A 123 1.97 0.45 16.18
CA GLY A 123 1.49 1.74 15.72
C GLY A 123 1.74 2.00 14.24
N PHE A 124 1.07 3.02 13.73
CA PHE A 124 1.27 3.58 12.41
C PHE A 124 1.28 5.10 12.48
N SER A 125 2.21 5.72 11.75
CA SER A 125 2.33 7.17 11.67
C SER A 125 2.28 7.63 10.23
N THR A 126 1.66 8.78 9.99
CA THR A 126 1.62 9.47 8.71
C THR A 126 1.76 10.96 8.91
N ALA A 127 2.43 11.63 7.97
CA ALA A 127 2.55 13.08 7.98
C ALA A 127 2.48 13.66 6.58
N ALA A 128 1.90 14.85 6.46
CA ALA A 128 1.93 15.63 5.23
C ALA A 128 1.90 17.13 5.50
N SER A 129 2.29 17.90 4.48
CA SER A 129 2.38 19.35 4.51
C SER A 129 1.72 20.00 3.28
N ASP A 130 1.46 21.31 3.34
CA ASP A 130 0.95 22.11 2.22
C ASP A 130 2.05 22.49 1.21
N LYS A 131 3.31 22.48 1.65
CA LYS A 131 4.51 22.84 0.86
C LYS A 131 5.62 21.84 1.17
N ASP A 132 6.65 21.81 0.33
CA ASP A 132 7.87 21.06 0.63
C ASP A 132 8.51 21.67 1.90
N ALA A 133 8.16 21.11 3.04
CA ALA A 133 8.55 21.65 4.34
C ALA A 133 10.02 21.40 4.67
N GLY A 134 10.66 20.51 3.91
CA GLY A 134 12.05 20.12 4.16
C GLY A 134 12.22 19.57 5.57
N TRP A 135 11.27 18.76 6.03
CA TRP A 135 11.35 18.04 7.27
C TRP A 135 12.57 17.14 7.24
N GLY A 136 13.66 17.61 7.84
CA GLY A 136 14.75 16.73 8.17
C GLY A 136 14.30 15.76 9.27
N PHE A 137 14.91 14.61 9.35
CA PHE A 137 14.69 13.55 10.35
C PHE A 137 14.70 14.04 11.82
N ALA A 138 15.05 15.29 12.07
CA ALA A 138 15.18 15.94 13.37
C ALA A 138 13.96 16.76 13.82
N GLY A 139 12.77 16.44 13.30
CA GLY A 139 11.49 16.77 13.96
C GLY A 139 11.05 18.24 14.06
N TRP A 140 11.85 19.22 13.64
CA TRP A 140 11.47 20.63 13.71
C TRP A 140 11.76 21.36 12.41
N PRO A 141 10.85 22.22 11.91
CA PRO A 141 11.14 23.04 10.75
C PRO A 141 12.36 23.95 11.06
N LYS A 142 13.30 24.00 10.11
CA LYS A 142 14.41 24.93 10.22
C LYS A 142 13.87 26.37 10.35
N PRO A 143 14.30 27.15 11.34
CA PRO A 143 13.74 28.48 11.62
C PRO A 143 13.88 29.50 10.47
N GLU A 144 14.62 29.17 9.42
CA GLU A 144 14.93 30.05 8.29
C GLU A 144 13.90 29.96 7.13
N LYS A 145 12.95 29.02 7.17
CA LYS A 145 11.89 28.88 6.14
C LYS A 145 10.55 29.32 6.73
N PRO A 146 9.66 29.96 5.94
CA PRO A 146 8.30 30.22 6.38
C PRO A 146 7.65 28.88 6.71
N TYR A 147 7.12 28.77 7.91
CA TYR A 147 6.44 27.57 8.37
C TYR A 147 5.36 27.13 7.37
N SER A 148 5.24 25.82 7.19
CA SER A 148 4.18 25.20 6.42
C SER A 148 3.05 24.78 7.36
N THR A 149 1.85 24.60 6.81
CA THR A 149 0.84 23.79 7.51
C THR A 149 1.27 22.34 7.42
N VAL A 150 1.34 21.67 8.56
CA VAL A 150 1.70 20.26 8.66
C VAL A 150 0.74 19.54 9.58
N LEU A 151 0.37 18.34 9.22
CA LEU A 151 -0.37 17.43 10.06
C LEU A 151 0.35 16.09 10.11
N ALA A 152 0.71 15.67 11.32
CA ALA A 152 1.19 14.32 11.59
C ALA A 152 0.23 13.62 12.54
N LEU A 153 -0.17 12.41 12.20
CA LEU A 153 -0.95 11.52 13.04
C LEU A 153 -0.11 10.30 13.36
N SER A 154 -0.18 9.86 14.62
CA SER A 154 0.34 8.58 15.07
C SER A 154 -0.75 7.86 15.83
N VAL A 155 -1.11 6.67 15.36
CA VAL A 155 -2.12 5.81 16.00
C VAL A 155 -1.39 4.61 16.58
N MET A 156 -1.63 4.33 17.86
CA MET A 156 -0.99 3.28 18.63
C MET A 156 -2.05 2.39 19.26
N GLN A 157 -1.93 1.08 19.11
CA GLN A 157 -2.78 0.14 19.81
C GLN A 157 -2.11 -0.32 21.12
N PHE A 158 -2.91 -0.43 22.15
CA PHE A 158 -2.56 -0.97 23.48
C PHE A 158 -3.37 -2.23 23.78
N ASP A 159 -2.98 -2.96 24.82
CA ASP A 159 -3.65 -4.20 25.20
C ASP A 159 -5.16 -4.03 25.45
N ASP A 160 -5.54 -2.93 26.10
CA ASP A 160 -6.92 -2.60 26.41
C ASP A 160 -7.17 -1.07 26.49
N ALA A 161 -8.44 -0.70 26.68
CA ALA A 161 -8.84 0.70 26.80
C ALA A 161 -8.27 1.39 28.06
N ALA A 162 -8.06 0.67 29.14
CA ALA A 162 -7.49 1.23 30.35
C ALA A 162 -6.00 1.54 30.16
N SER A 163 -5.27 0.67 29.49
CA SER A 163 -3.88 0.89 29.10
C SER A 163 -3.74 2.05 28.13
N ALA A 164 -4.62 2.14 27.13
CA ALA A 164 -4.65 3.27 26.20
C ALA A 164 -4.92 4.61 26.91
N THR A 165 -5.86 4.64 27.88
CA THR A 165 -6.17 5.85 28.66
C THR A 165 -4.98 6.29 29.50
N ARG A 166 -4.29 5.35 30.17
CA ARG A 166 -3.05 5.67 30.91
C ARG A 166 -1.96 6.18 29.98
N ALA A 167 -1.74 5.47 28.86
CA ALA A 167 -0.72 5.83 27.89
C ALA A 167 -0.95 7.23 27.30
N ALA A 168 -2.18 7.61 26.97
CA ALA A 168 -2.50 8.96 26.48
C ALA A 168 -2.09 10.04 27.49
N THR A 169 -2.40 9.82 28.79
CA THR A 169 -2.00 10.72 29.87
C THR A 169 -0.47 10.75 30.03
N ASP A 170 0.17 9.60 29.98
CA ASP A 170 1.60 9.46 30.24
C ASP A 170 2.46 10.00 29.10
N PHE A 171 2.04 9.81 27.83
CA PHE A 171 2.66 10.47 26.68
C PHE A 171 2.55 11.99 26.78
N TYR A 172 1.36 12.49 27.13
CA TYR A 172 1.17 13.92 27.34
C TYR A 172 2.10 14.44 28.44
N ASN A 173 2.17 13.77 29.59
CA ASN A 173 3.00 14.20 30.71
C ASN A 173 4.49 14.19 30.34
N ALA A 174 4.95 13.17 29.62
CA ALA A 174 6.32 13.08 29.15
C ALA A 174 6.71 14.27 28.26
N ASP A 175 5.85 14.56 27.25
CA ASP A 175 6.10 15.68 26.34
C ASP A 175 5.93 17.07 27.02
N PHE A 176 4.89 17.22 27.81
CA PHE A 176 4.62 18.46 28.55
C PHE A 176 5.78 18.83 29.49
N ASN A 177 6.31 17.85 30.22
CA ASN A 177 7.35 18.05 31.22
C ASN A 177 8.70 18.41 30.61
N ALA A 178 8.95 18.12 29.33
CA ALA A 178 10.17 18.54 28.65
C ALA A 178 10.38 20.08 28.71
N TYR A 179 9.27 20.83 28.73
CA TYR A 179 9.28 22.29 28.85
C TYR A 179 8.17 22.76 29.81
N LYS A 180 8.04 22.11 30.98
CA LYS A 180 6.91 22.28 31.93
C LYS A 180 6.64 23.73 32.35
N ASP A 181 7.69 24.57 32.46
CA ASP A 181 7.57 25.95 32.89
C ASP A 181 7.12 26.89 31.76
N GLN A 182 7.06 26.41 30.54
CA GLN A 182 6.73 27.17 29.34
C GLN A 182 5.50 26.62 28.61
N ASN A 183 5.29 25.30 28.65
CA ASN A 183 4.12 24.66 28.05
C ASN A 183 2.83 25.07 28.78
N GLN A 184 1.76 25.26 28.01
CA GLN A 184 0.44 25.53 28.52
C GLN A 184 -0.54 24.44 28.08
N PRO A 185 -1.37 23.89 29.00
CA PRO A 185 -2.44 23.00 28.63
C PRO A 185 -3.45 23.72 27.71
N VAL A 186 -3.94 23.01 26.71
CA VAL A 186 -4.92 23.53 25.76
C VAL A 186 -6.15 22.64 25.73
N PRO A 187 -7.33 23.13 26.13
CA PRO A 187 -8.57 22.36 25.98
C PRO A 187 -8.98 22.29 24.50
N LEU A 188 -9.39 21.09 24.05
CA LEU A 188 -10.07 20.93 22.78
C LEU A 188 -11.57 20.91 23.02
N ALA A 189 -12.30 21.85 22.40
CA ALA A 189 -13.71 22.07 22.71
C ALA A 189 -14.59 20.85 22.37
N LYS A 190 -14.28 20.15 21.29
CA LYS A 190 -14.99 18.92 20.88
C LYS A 190 -14.55 17.67 21.62
N TYR A 191 -13.34 17.67 22.18
CA TYR A 191 -12.70 16.53 22.79
C TYR A 191 -12.16 16.87 24.18
N PRO A 192 -13.03 17.05 25.19
CA PRO A 192 -12.63 17.50 26.54
C PRO A 192 -11.66 16.52 27.24
N ASP A 193 -11.66 15.24 26.86
CA ASP A 193 -10.75 14.22 27.39
C ASP A 193 -9.39 14.20 26.69
N ALA A 194 -9.19 15.02 25.66
CA ALA A 194 -7.91 15.11 24.98
C ALA A 194 -6.89 15.86 25.84
N HIS A 195 -5.70 15.31 25.95
CA HIS A 195 -4.55 15.96 26.56
C HIS A 195 -3.77 16.70 25.50
N ALA A 196 -3.84 18.02 25.45
CA ALA A 196 -3.10 18.83 24.48
C ALA A 196 -2.34 19.95 25.18
N HIS A 197 -1.22 20.34 24.59
CA HIS A 197 -0.43 21.46 25.07
C HIS A 197 0.20 22.27 23.93
N TRP A 198 0.49 23.49 24.25
CA TRP A 198 1.10 24.46 23.36
C TRP A 198 2.22 25.23 24.08
N LEU A 199 3.32 25.40 23.42
CA LEU A 199 4.35 26.36 23.84
C LEU A 199 3.97 27.73 23.24
N PRO A 200 3.57 28.73 24.06
CA PRO A 200 3.13 30.02 23.57
C PRO A 200 4.13 30.68 22.61
N GLY A 201 3.61 31.16 21.48
CA GLY A 201 4.44 31.75 20.44
C GLY A 201 5.04 30.73 19.45
N THR A 202 4.85 29.43 19.64
CA THR A 202 5.22 28.41 18.63
C THR A 202 4.04 28.12 17.70
N PRO A 203 4.30 27.77 16.44
CA PRO A 203 3.27 27.46 15.46
C PRO A 203 2.83 25.99 15.51
N SER A 204 2.94 25.31 16.64
CA SER A 204 2.64 23.88 16.77
C SER A 204 1.87 23.55 18.04
N ILE A 205 0.98 22.57 17.97
CA ILE A 205 0.28 21.95 19.08
C ILE A 205 0.46 20.44 18.99
N ARG A 206 0.58 19.75 20.13
CA ARG A 206 0.52 18.30 20.20
C ARG A 206 -0.59 17.86 21.14
N SER A 207 -1.31 16.81 20.75
CA SER A 207 -2.37 16.23 21.54
C SER A 207 -2.29 14.71 21.57
N PHE A 208 -2.80 14.12 22.65
CA PHE A 208 -2.95 12.68 22.84
C PHE A 208 -4.37 12.41 23.33
N LEU A 209 -5.05 11.46 22.70
CA LEU A 209 -6.42 11.08 23.08
C LEU A 209 -6.59 9.56 22.93
N ALA A 210 -7.09 8.94 23.99
CA ALA A 210 -7.48 7.53 23.94
C ALA A 210 -8.83 7.36 23.23
N HIS A 211 -8.93 6.35 22.38
CA HIS A 211 -10.14 5.92 21.69
C HIS A 211 -10.24 4.40 21.70
N GLY A 212 -11.04 3.84 22.61
CA GLY A 212 -11.01 2.41 22.87
C GLY A 212 -9.62 1.94 23.32
N SER A 213 -9.08 0.93 22.69
CA SER A 213 -7.70 0.44 22.92
C SER A 213 -6.63 1.20 22.13
N TYR A 214 -6.99 2.28 21.47
CA TYR A 214 -6.06 3.09 20.68
C TYR A 214 -5.72 4.41 21.38
N VAL A 215 -4.52 4.91 21.15
CA VAL A 215 -4.13 6.29 21.40
C VAL A 215 -3.88 6.96 20.05
N VAL A 216 -4.56 8.07 19.82
CA VAL A 216 -4.32 8.94 18.67
C VAL A 216 -3.52 10.16 19.13
N SER A 217 -2.32 10.32 18.57
CA SER A 217 -1.53 11.54 18.72
C SER A 217 -1.64 12.38 17.45
N VAL A 218 -1.89 13.66 17.64
CA VAL A 218 -1.92 14.66 16.57
C VAL A 218 -0.89 15.73 16.84
N LEU A 219 0.06 15.91 15.91
CA LEU A 219 0.95 17.05 15.86
C LEU A 219 0.50 17.93 14.69
N ALA A 220 -0.05 19.12 15.01
CA ALA A 220 -0.48 20.09 14.02
C ALA A 220 0.44 21.32 14.04
N LEU A 221 0.85 21.79 12.86
CA LEU A 221 1.61 23.02 12.66
C LEU A 221 0.86 23.94 11.71
N THR A 222 1.01 25.24 11.94
CA THR A 222 0.45 26.29 11.07
C THR A 222 1.54 27.30 10.71
N PRO A 223 1.40 28.10 9.63
CA PRO A 223 2.42 29.07 9.23
C PRO A 223 2.73 30.13 10.28
N THR A 224 1.80 30.41 11.17
CA THR A 224 1.93 31.37 12.27
C THR A 224 1.41 30.77 13.57
N PRO A 225 1.89 31.23 14.74
CA PRO A 225 1.44 30.74 16.04
C PRO A 225 -0.01 31.21 16.34
N ASN A 226 -0.99 30.54 15.77
CA ASN A 226 -2.41 30.80 15.94
C ASN A 226 -3.10 29.61 16.62
N LEU A 227 -3.38 29.73 17.90
CA LEU A 227 -3.94 28.64 18.70
C LEU A 227 -5.29 28.16 18.17
N ASN A 228 -6.17 29.05 17.69
CA ASN A 228 -7.47 28.67 17.15
C ASN A 228 -7.33 27.83 15.87
N SER A 229 -6.38 28.17 15.01
CA SER A 229 -6.10 27.37 13.81
C SER A 229 -5.51 26.00 14.16
N LEU A 230 -4.63 25.96 15.14
CA LEU A 230 -3.99 24.73 15.63
C LEU A 230 -5.03 23.78 16.23
N THR A 231 -5.87 24.27 17.15
CA THR A 231 -6.94 23.46 17.76
C THR A 231 -7.96 22.99 16.73
N SER A 232 -8.36 23.88 15.81
CA SER A 232 -9.30 23.53 14.73
C SER A 232 -8.75 22.43 13.82
N LEU A 233 -7.47 22.45 13.45
CA LEU A 233 -6.85 21.43 12.63
C LEU A 233 -6.75 20.09 13.39
N THR A 234 -6.41 20.14 14.68
CA THR A 234 -6.37 18.96 15.56
C THR A 234 -7.75 18.31 15.69
N GLU A 235 -8.79 19.11 15.99
CA GLU A 235 -10.17 18.60 16.14
C GLU A 235 -10.69 17.99 14.82
N LYS A 236 -10.41 18.63 13.67
CA LYS A 236 -10.76 18.06 12.37
C LYS A 236 -10.07 16.72 12.11
N ALA A 237 -8.80 16.57 12.50
CA ALA A 237 -8.09 15.31 12.36
C ALA A 237 -8.79 14.21 13.16
N LEU A 238 -9.15 14.47 14.42
CA LEU A 238 -9.87 13.53 15.27
C LEU A 238 -11.28 13.22 14.74
N ASP A 239 -12.01 14.23 14.21
CA ASP A 239 -13.36 14.05 13.62
C ASP A 239 -13.34 13.02 12.47
N VAL A 240 -12.26 12.98 11.67
CA VAL A 240 -12.15 12.09 10.52
C VAL A 240 -11.51 10.74 10.91
N GLU A 241 -10.60 10.73 11.87
CA GLU A 241 -9.86 9.53 12.30
C GLU A 241 -10.74 8.52 13.02
N PHE A 242 -11.53 8.95 14.00
CA PHE A 242 -12.27 8.02 14.85
C PHE A 242 -13.25 7.12 14.10
N PRO A 243 -14.04 7.60 13.11
CA PRO A 243 -14.89 6.71 12.31
C PRO A 243 -14.13 5.64 11.51
N LEU A 244 -12.84 5.85 11.21
CA LEU A 244 -12.00 4.85 10.58
C LEU A 244 -11.54 3.81 11.59
N LEU A 245 -11.06 4.26 12.77
CA LEU A 245 -10.62 3.36 13.85
C LEU A 245 -11.75 2.50 14.41
N ASP A 246 -12.99 3.00 14.47
CA ASP A 246 -14.17 2.24 14.90
C ASP A 246 -14.42 0.98 14.05
N ARG A 247 -13.86 0.92 12.85
CA ARG A 247 -13.96 -0.21 11.93
C ARG A 247 -12.88 -1.27 12.15
N LEU A 248 -11.84 -0.97 12.93
CA LEU A 248 -10.73 -1.87 13.19
C LEU A 248 -10.81 -2.44 14.61
N PRO A 249 -11.20 -3.71 14.78
CA PRO A 249 -11.13 -4.33 16.09
C PRO A 249 -9.67 -4.47 16.54
N PRO A 250 -9.39 -4.20 17.84
CA PRO A 250 -8.06 -4.41 18.38
C PRO A 250 -7.72 -5.92 18.39
N ILE A 251 -6.43 -6.22 18.34
CA ILE A 251 -5.90 -7.58 18.40
C ILE A 251 -4.91 -7.69 19.56
N SER A 252 -4.79 -8.88 20.15
CA SER A 252 -3.78 -9.13 21.18
C SER A 252 -2.38 -9.20 20.58
N ASP A 253 -1.35 -8.98 21.40
CA ASP A 253 0.04 -9.16 21.00
C ASP A 253 0.29 -10.59 20.46
N GLU A 254 -0.30 -11.62 21.09
CA GLU A 254 -0.23 -13.00 20.63
C GLU A 254 -0.90 -13.22 19.26
N ASP A 255 -1.93 -12.44 18.91
CA ASP A 255 -2.62 -12.58 17.64
C ASP A 255 -1.89 -11.87 16.51
N THR A 256 -0.96 -10.95 16.79
CA THR A 256 -0.13 -10.31 15.77
C THR A 256 0.70 -11.33 14.99
N VAL A 257 1.22 -12.39 15.66
CA VAL A 257 2.00 -13.46 15.00
C VAL A 257 1.17 -14.38 14.12
N LYS A 258 -0.17 -14.30 14.22
CA LYS A 258 -1.12 -15.09 13.43
C LYS A 258 -1.66 -14.33 12.21
N LEU A 259 -1.31 -13.05 12.09
CA LEU A 259 -1.77 -12.24 10.96
C LEU A 259 -1.21 -12.79 9.64
N PRO A 260 -2.07 -12.95 8.62
CA PRO A 260 -1.59 -13.31 7.31
C PRO A 260 -0.82 -12.10 6.72
N TRP A 261 0.37 -12.39 6.19
CA TRP A 261 1.24 -11.34 5.64
C TRP A 261 1.02 -11.09 4.16
N ASP A 262 0.59 -12.10 3.44
CA ASP A 262 0.26 -12.06 2.02
C ASP A 262 -0.92 -12.99 1.77
N PRO A 263 -2.13 -12.65 2.29
CA PRO A 263 -3.27 -13.56 2.31
C PRO A 263 -3.68 -14.03 0.91
N ASP A 264 -3.52 -13.16 -0.08
CA ASP A 264 -3.93 -13.40 -1.48
C ASP A 264 -2.71 -13.62 -2.40
N TYR A 265 -1.54 -13.88 -1.84
CA TYR A 265 -0.28 -14.13 -2.58
C TYR A 265 0.13 -13.01 -3.54
N LEU A 266 -0.29 -11.76 -3.26
CA LEU A 266 0.02 -10.64 -4.13
C LEU A 266 1.48 -10.19 -3.99
N LEU A 267 2.00 -10.18 -2.76
CA LEU A 267 3.40 -9.83 -2.49
C LEU A 267 4.37 -10.88 -3.09
N SER A 268 3.99 -12.16 -3.05
CA SER A 268 4.80 -13.23 -3.64
C SER A 268 4.88 -13.15 -5.16
N ARG A 269 3.96 -12.41 -5.80
CA ARG A 269 3.96 -12.12 -7.25
C ARG A 269 4.72 -10.85 -7.61
N ALA A 270 5.20 -10.08 -6.64
CA ALA A 270 5.89 -8.82 -6.87
C ALA A 270 7.38 -9.03 -7.07
N LEU A 271 7.97 -8.33 -8.06
CA LEU A 271 9.41 -8.31 -8.25
C LEU A 271 10.10 -7.73 -7.01
N ASN A 272 11.06 -8.45 -6.47
CA ASN A 272 11.84 -8.03 -5.31
C ASN A 272 13.31 -8.39 -5.50
N THR A 273 14.12 -7.45 -5.96
CA THR A 273 15.52 -7.69 -6.33
C THR A 273 16.46 -7.80 -5.13
N GLY A 274 16.05 -7.27 -3.99
CA GLY A 274 16.86 -7.25 -2.76
C GLY A 274 16.74 -8.50 -1.89
N GLN A 275 15.79 -9.40 -2.19
CA GLN A 275 15.41 -10.49 -1.28
C GLN A 275 15.19 -11.81 -1.98
N SER A 276 16.22 -12.31 -2.63
CA SER A 276 16.16 -13.59 -3.37
C SER A 276 16.02 -14.84 -2.48
N GLY A 277 15.95 -14.73 -1.16
CA GLY A 277 15.92 -15.89 -0.28
C GLY A 277 15.03 -15.82 0.95
N ARG A 278 14.72 -14.64 1.49
CA ARG A 278 13.82 -14.47 2.63
C ARG A 278 13.09 -13.15 2.54
N PRO A 279 11.75 -13.14 2.54
CA PRO A 279 11.00 -11.90 2.60
C PRO A 279 11.27 -11.22 3.96
N GLN A 280 11.64 -9.95 3.92
CA GLN A 280 11.60 -9.09 5.10
C GLN A 280 10.36 -8.23 4.96
N TYR A 281 9.48 -8.36 5.91
CA TYR A 281 8.29 -7.56 6.00
C TYR A 281 8.64 -6.15 6.51
N GLY A 282 7.94 -5.16 6.03
CA GLY A 282 8.15 -3.78 6.43
C GLY A 282 7.56 -2.82 5.42
N ASP A 283 7.74 -1.53 5.62
CA ASP A 283 7.20 -0.46 4.77
C ASP A 283 7.52 -0.62 3.28
N ASP A 284 8.63 -1.28 2.95
CA ASP A 284 9.05 -1.53 1.58
C ASP A 284 8.65 -2.91 1.02
N ASN A 285 8.06 -3.77 1.86
CA ASN A 285 7.63 -5.11 1.45
C ASN A 285 6.34 -5.49 2.18
N SER A 286 5.22 -4.96 1.72
CA SER A 286 3.92 -5.14 2.39
C SER A 286 2.75 -5.15 1.41
N VAL A 287 1.63 -5.65 1.89
CA VAL A 287 0.33 -5.56 1.23
C VAL A 287 -0.52 -4.46 1.84
N PHE A 288 -1.35 -3.83 1.04
CA PHE A 288 -2.20 -2.71 1.42
C PHE A 288 -3.57 -2.83 0.76
N GLY A 289 -4.59 -2.34 1.43
CA GLY A 289 -5.85 -2.00 0.82
C GLY A 289 -5.79 -0.68 0.03
N PRO A 290 -6.92 -0.31 -0.59
CA PRO A 290 -7.02 0.89 -1.44
C PRO A 290 -6.77 2.21 -0.71
N HIS A 291 -7.01 2.27 0.60
CA HIS A 291 -6.74 3.44 1.42
C HIS A 291 -5.29 3.45 1.91
N GLY A 292 -4.82 2.34 2.44
CA GLY A 292 -3.49 2.21 3.04
C GLY A 292 -2.35 2.55 2.09
N ILE A 293 -2.46 2.16 0.82
CA ILE A 293 -1.44 2.48 -0.19
C ILE A 293 -1.28 3.99 -0.43
N LEU A 294 -2.33 4.79 -0.21
CA LEU A 294 -2.28 6.24 -0.44
C LEU A 294 -1.30 6.95 0.48
N HIS A 295 -1.01 6.42 1.67
CA HIS A 295 0.01 6.98 2.56
C HIS A 295 1.41 7.00 1.94
N TYR A 296 1.66 6.10 0.98
CA TYR A 296 2.95 5.94 0.31
C TYR A 296 3.04 6.67 -1.03
N MET A 297 1.95 7.32 -1.47
CA MET A 297 1.87 8.02 -2.75
C MET A 297 2.23 9.51 -2.59
N SER A 298 3.07 10.03 -3.50
CA SER A 298 3.47 11.44 -3.50
C SER A 298 2.33 12.37 -3.94
N ASP A 299 1.48 11.91 -4.87
CA ASP A 299 0.24 12.58 -5.27
C ASP A 299 -0.94 11.66 -4.92
N ARG A 300 -1.47 11.81 -3.71
CA ARG A 300 -2.57 10.98 -3.19
C ARG A 300 -3.84 11.12 -4.01
N LYS A 301 -4.13 12.32 -4.52
CA LYS A 301 -5.34 12.57 -5.32
C LYS A 301 -5.26 11.84 -6.66
N ALA A 302 -4.14 11.94 -7.36
CA ALA A 302 -3.93 11.19 -8.61
C ALA A 302 -3.92 9.68 -8.35
N ALA A 303 -3.28 9.22 -7.27
CA ALA A 303 -3.28 7.81 -6.90
C ALA A 303 -4.69 7.29 -6.60
N ALA A 304 -5.51 8.04 -5.84
CA ALA A 304 -6.90 7.68 -5.58
C ALA A 304 -7.75 7.57 -6.87
N GLN A 305 -7.49 8.45 -7.85
CA GLN A 305 -8.12 8.34 -9.16
C GLN A 305 -7.67 7.07 -9.91
N SER A 306 -6.39 6.70 -9.81
CA SER A 306 -5.86 5.46 -10.38
C SER A 306 -6.47 4.22 -9.72
N VAL A 307 -6.60 4.22 -8.39
CA VAL A 307 -7.31 3.18 -7.62
C VAL A 307 -8.74 3.01 -8.15
N ALA A 308 -9.48 4.12 -8.27
CA ALA A 308 -10.86 4.10 -8.75
C ALA A 308 -10.98 3.66 -10.21
N ALA A 309 -10.06 4.09 -11.09
CA ALA A 309 -10.06 3.75 -12.50
C ALA A 309 -9.84 2.25 -12.75
N LEU A 310 -9.03 1.60 -11.93
CA LEU A 310 -8.76 0.16 -11.96
C LEU A 310 -9.74 -0.65 -11.11
N LYS A 311 -10.56 0.03 -10.29
CA LYS A 311 -11.35 -0.59 -9.22
C LYS A 311 -10.50 -1.56 -8.42
N ALA A 312 -9.29 -1.12 -8.10
CA ALA A 312 -8.29 -1.92 -7.42
C ALA A 312 -8.67 -2.14 -5.96
N ASP A 313 -8.48 -3.35 -5.47
CA ASP A 313 -8.85 -3.75 -4.12
C ASP A 313 -7.65 -4.18 -3.25
N GLU A 314 -6.51 -4.48 -3.86
CA GLU A 314 -5.30 -4.88 -3.15
C GLU A 314 -4.03 -4.45 -3.87
N PHE A 315 -3.03 -4.15 -3.08
CA PHE A 315 -1.73 -3.63 -3.51
C PHE A 315 -0.61 -4.39 -2.79
N ALA A 316 0.42 -4.81 -3.52
CA ALA A 316 1.67 -5.25 -2.92
C ALA A 316 2.78 -4.31 -3.36
N LYS A 317 3.48 -3.75 -2.38
CA LYS A 317 4.62 -2.86 -2.60
C LYS A 317 5.90 -3.58 -2.20
N THR A 318 6.89 -3.55 -3.08
CA THR A 318 8.28 -3.92 -2.76
C THR A 318 9.18 -2.71 -3.01
N SER A 319 10.48 -2.83 -2.72
CA SER A 319 11.45 -1.79 -3.08
C SER A 319 11.52 -1.52 -4.58
N ASP A 320 11.14 -2.49 -5.41
CA ASP A 320 11.34 -2.46 -6.87
C ASP A 320 10.06 -2.40 -7.68
N ALA A 321 8.92 -2.79 -7.09
CA ALA A 321 7.66 -2.94 -7.78
C ALA A 321 6.47 -2.51 -6.93
N LEU A 322 5.42 -2.08 -7.64
CA LEU A 322 4.06 -2.01 -7.11
C LEU A 322 3.21 -2.97 -7.93
N VAL A 323 2.62 -3.95 -7.29
CA VAL A 323 1.66 -4.87 -7.89
C VAL A 323 0.26 -4.49 -7.44
N VAL A 324 -0.68 -4.48 -8.36
CA VAL A 324 -2.08 -4.06 -8.13
C VAL A 324 -2.99 -5.16 -8.60
N ARG A 325 -3.95 -5.56 -7.78
CA ARG A 325 -5.07 -6.38 -8.18
C ARG A 325 -6.20 -5.47 -8.66
N ALA A 326 -6.44 -5.46 -9.96
CA ALA A 326 -7.56 -4.75 -10.56
C ALA A 326 -8.84 -5.62 -10.51
N ALA A 327 -10.01 -5.02 -10.67
CA ALA A 327 -11.28 -5.75 -10.62
C ALA A 327 -11.38 -6.92 -11.62
N ASP A 328 -10.79 -6.74 -12.79
CA ASP A 328 -10.82 -7.72 -13.88
C ASP A 328 -9.69 -7.47 -14.91
N GLY A 329 -9.56 -8.39 -15.87
CA GLY A 329 -8.54 -8.29 -16.91
C GLY A 329 -8.72 -7.09 -17.86
N ALA A 330 -9.94 -6.59 -18.03
CA ALA A 330 -10.17 -5.40 -18.84
C ALA A 330 -9.66 -4.15 -18.12
N SER A 331 -9.89 -4.06 -16.82
CA SER A 331 -9.34 -3.01 -15.94
C SER A 331 -7.83 -3.06 -15.91
N ALA A 332 -7.23 -4.24 -15.80
CA ALA A 332 -5.78 -4.39 -15.86
C ALA A 332 -5.18 -3.95 -17.21
N LYS A 333 -5.80 -4.33 -18.33
CA LYS A 333 -5.38 -3.87 -19.66
C LYS A 333 -5.53 -2.36 -19.82
N LYS A 334 -6.56 -1.77 -19.22
CA LYS A 334 -6.75 -0.32 -19.20
C LYS A 334 -5.57 0.40 -18.55
N ALA A 335 -4.94 -0.17 -17.52
CA ALA A 335 -3.73 0.42 -16.93
C ALA A 335 -2.62 0.60 -17.97
N VAL A 336 -2.45 -0.34 -18.88
CA VAL A 336 -1.45 -0.29 -19.95
C VAL A 336 -1.87 0.68 -21.07
N THR A 337 -3.09 0.54 -21.59
CA THR A 337 -3.55 1.34 -22.73
C THR A 337 -3.65 2.83 -22.43
N ASP A 338 -4.15 3.16 -21.24
CA ASP A 338 -4.35 4.54 -20.80
C ASP A 338 -3.14 5.08 -20.00
N ARG A 339 -2.13 4.24 -19.79
CA ARG A 339 -0.95 4.55 -18.96
C ARG A 339 -1.32 5.10 -17.60
N ILE A 340 -2.22 4.38 -16.88
CA ILE A 340 -2.61 4.74 -15.52
C ILE A 340 -1.42 4.49 -14.60
N ILE A 341 -0.88 5.53 -13.99
CA ILE A 341 0.31 5.51 -13.15
C ILE A 341 -0.05 6.00 -11.74
N PHE A 342 0.56 5.41 -10.73
CA PHE A 342 0.38 5.80 -9.32
C PHE A 342 1.35 6.88 -8.87
N GLN A 343 2.56 6.90 -9.46
CA GLN A 343 3.59 7.89 -9.14
C GLN A 343 4.36 8.27 -10.41
N GLY A 344 4.70 9.54 -10.54
CA GLY A 344 5.45 10.03 -11.69
C GLY A 344 4.59 10.30 -12.91
N GLY A 345 5.10 9.91 -14.07
CA GLY A 345 4.46 10.10 -15.36
C GLY A 345 5.21 11.09 -16.25
N GLY A 346 5.02 10.92 -17.55
CA GLY A 346 5.67 11.72 -18.56
C GLY A 346 5.47 11.14 -19.96
N PRO A 347 6.30 11.51 -20.95
CA PRO A 347 6.17 11.01 -22.31
C PRO A 347 6.35 9.50 -22.39
N ALA A 348 5.63 8.88 -23.33
CA ALA A 348 5.80 7.48 -23.63
C ALA A 348 7.20 7.22 -24.20
N VAL A 349 7.78 6.09 -23.79
CA VAL A 349 8.99 5.52 -24.37
C VAL A 349 8.70 4.13 -24.93
N ASP A 350 9.68 3.50 -25.58
CA ASP A 350 9.51 2.19 -26.18
C ASP A 350 8.98 1.18 -25.16
N PRO A 351 7.94 0.39 -25.50
CA PRO A 351 7.41 -0.65 -24.64
C PRO A 351 8.41 -1.82 -24.51
N VAL A 352 8.13 -2.73 -23.60
CA VAL A 352 8.97 -3.90 -23.38
C VAL A 352 8.99 -4.77 -24.65
N PRO A 353 10.16 -5.12 -25.21
CA PRO A 353 10.25 -5.97 -26.38
C PRO A 353 9.50 -7.29 -26.21
N GLN A 354 8.75 -7.71 -27.22
CA GLN A 354 7.96 -8.96 -27.24
C GLN A 354 6.81 -9.04 -26.23
N LEU A 355 6.53 -7.98 -25.49
CA LEU A 355 5.47 -7.93 -24.49
C LEU A 355 4.39 -6.89 -24.90
N THR A 356 3.33 -7.38 -25.55
CA THR A 356 2.26 -6.52 -26.11
C THR A 356 1.43 -5.82 -25.03
N ASP A 357 1.25 -6.47 -23.88
CA ASP A 357 0.51 -5.92 -22.73
C ASP A 357 1.46 -5.13 -21.81
N SER A 358 2.24 -4.22 -22.38
CA SER A 358 3.16 -3.34 -21.65
C SER A 358 3.14 -1.91 -22.17
N ALA A 359 3.44 -0.96 -21.32
CA ALA A 359 3.68 0.45 -21.65
C ALA A 359 4.77 1.02 -20.73
N CYS A 360 5.60 1.91 -21.28
CA CYS A 360 6.65 2.56 -20.50
C CYS A 360 6.60 4.08 -20.68
N VAL A 361 7.02 4.80 -19.65
CA VAL A 361 7.13 6.25 -19.64
C VAL A 361 8.47 6.70 -19.08
N GLU A 362 8.93 7.86 -19.53
CA GLU A 362 10.04 8.58 -18.91
C GLU A 362 9.47 9.60 -17.93
N ASN A 363 9.77 9.45 -16.66
CA ASN A 363 9.29 10.34 -15.61
C ASN A 363 9.88 11.76 -15.79
N GLY A 364 9.05 12.77 -15.58
CA GLY A 364 9.50 14.16 -15.67
C GLY A 364 10.62 14.46 -14.67
N THR A 365 11.51 15.41 -15.01
CA THR A 365 12.69 15.77 -14.20
C THR A 365 12.35 16.10 -12.75
N LYS A 366 11.25 16.83 -12.49
CA LYS A 366 10.80 17.13 -11.12
C LYS A 366 10.49 15.88 -10.31
N ASN A 367 9.98 14.84 -10.93
CA ASN A 367 9.69 13.56 -10.25
C ASN A 367 10.99 12.82 -9.94
N VAL A 368 11.96 12.86 -10.86
CA VAL A 368 13.28 12.23 -10.70
C VAL A 368 14.08 12.97 -9.62
N ASP A 369 14.08 14.31 -9.63
CA ASP A 369 14.69 15.14 -8.59
C ASP A 369 14.02 14.91 -7.22
N GLY A 370 12.73 14.54 -7.20
CA GLY A 370 11.98 14.11 -6.02
C GLY A 370 12.22 12.66 -5.60
N GLY A 371 13.18 11.95 -6.20
CA GLY A 371 13.61 10.60 -5.82
C GLY A 371 12.98 9.45 -6.60
N LEU A 372 12.11 9.71 -7.58
CA LEU A 372 11.61 8.66 -8.49
C LEU A 372 12.69 8.25 -9.49
N LYS A 373 12.64 7.00 -9.93
CA LYS A 373 13.50 6.53 -11.02
C LYS A 373 13.07 7.15 -12.35
N ARG A 374 14.02 7.25 -13.28
CA ARG A 374 13.83 7.91 -14.59
C ARG A 374 12.74 7.24 -15.43
N TYR A 375 12.62 5.92 -15.38
CA TYR A 375 11.66 5.17 -16.18
C TYR A 375 10.70 4.38 -15.30
N THR A 376 9.45 4.30 -15.74
CA THR A 376 8.42 3.42 -15.19
C THR A 376 7.82 2.60 -16.31
N CYS A 377 7.78 1.27 -16.15
CA CYS A 377 7.05 0.37 -17.04
C CYS A 377 5.85 -0.25 -16.32
N ILE A 378 4.78 -0.45 -17.07
CA ILE A 378 3.52 -1.06 -16.67
C ILE A 378 3.38 -2.38 -17.45
N VAL A 379 3.02 -3.45 -16.78
CA VAL A 379 2.67 -4.72 -17.41
C VAL A 379 1.36 -5.23 -16.85
N ALA A 380 0.54 -5.85 -17.69
CA ALA A 380 -0.72 -6.44 -17.28
C ALA A 380 -0.77 -7.94 -17.58
N TYR A 381 -1.26 -8.72 -16.63
CA TYR A 381 -1.51 -10.14 -16.80
C TYR A 381 -2.78 -10.55 -16.05
N ARG A 382 -3.79 -11.04 -16.75
CA ARG A 382 -5.12 -11.30 -16.17
C ARG A 382 -5.66 -10.04 -15.49
N ASN A 383 -5.95 -10.09 -14.20
CA ASN A 383 -6.38 -8.96 -13.37
C ASN A 383 -5.24 -8.31 -12.56
N TYR A 384 -4.00 -8.69 -12.78
CA TYR A 384 -2.84 -8.08 -12.12
C TYR A 384 -2.17 -7.04 -13.00
N VAL A 385 -1.71 -5.97 -12.37
CA VAL A 385 -0.91 -4.91 -12.99
C VAL A 385 0.38 -4.75 -12.20
N GLY A 386 1.51 -4.81 -12.88
CA GLY A 386 2.83 -4.56 -12.27
C GLY A 386 3.41 -3.25 -12.76
N TYR A 387 3.93 -2.47 -11.83
CA TYR A 387 4.68 -1.24 -12.07
C TYR A 387 6.10 -1.45 -11.58
N VAL A 388 7.07 -1.27 -12.44
CA VAL A 388 8.49 -1.38 -12.10
C VAL A 388 9.24 -0.14 -12.57
N THR A 389 10.32 0.19 -11.87
CA THR A 389 11.07 1.43 -12.13
C THR A 389 12.56 1.18 -12.23
N SER A 390 13.24 1.99 -13.07
CA SER A 390 14.71 2.03 -13.16
C SER A 390 15.21 3.36 -13.71
N ASN A 391 16.48 3.63 -13.51
CA ASN A 391 17.16 4.77 -14.16
C ASN A 391 17.67 4.45 -15.57
N GLN A 392 17.60 3.18 -16.00
CA GLN A 392 18.06 2.72 -17.32
C GLN A 392 16.91 2.04 -18.06
N LEU A 393 16.71 2.40 -19.35
CA LEU A 393 15.60 1.87 -20.14
C LEU A 393 15.70 0.35 -20.34
N VAL A 394 16.89 -0.18 -20.60
CA VAL A 394 17.10 -1.62 -20.75
C VAL A 394 16.76 -2.35 -19.44
N ASP A 395 17.22 -1.84 -18.32
CA ASP A 395 16.98 -2.43 -17.01
C ASP A 395 15.48 -2.42 -16.64
N VAL A 396 14.75 -1.31 -16.90
CA VAL A 396 13.32 -1.30 -16.62
C VAL A 396 12.53 -2.24 -17.54
N HIS A 397 12.97 -2.46 -18.77
CA HIS A 397 12.40 -3.48 -19.66
C HIS A 397 12.60 -4.88 -19.11
N GLN A 398 13.81 -5.20 -18.62
CA GLN A 398 14.11 -6.52 -18.01
C GLN A 398 13.31 -6.73 -16.74
N ARG A 399 13.19 -5.72 -15.88
CA ARG A 399 12.34 -5.75 -14.68
C ARG A 399 10.87 -5.99 -15.03
N ALA A 400 10.36 -5.30 -16.06
CA ALA A 400 8.98 -5.46 -16.50
C ALA A 400 8.71 -6.85 -17.10
N ALA A 401 9.66 -7.37 -17.89
CA ALA A 401 9.62 -8.73 -18.41
C ALA A 401 9.63 -9.77 -17.27
N ALA A 402 10.48 -9.57 -16.26
CA ALA A 402 10.54 -10.42 -15.07
C ALA A 402 9.23 -10.34 -14.25
N GLN A 403 8.67 -9.15 -14.06
CA GLN A 403 7.39 -8.96 -13.37
C GLN A 403 6.25 -9.69 -14.10
N TYR A 404 6.19 -9.60 -15.42
CA TYR A 404 5.21 -10.34 -16.22
C TYR A 404 5.41 -11.86 -16.08
N ALA A 405 6.66 -12.33 -16.13
CA ALA A 405 6.99 -13.75 -15.97
C ALA A 405 6.62 -14.26 -14.56
N LEU A 406 6.81 -13.45 -13.51
CA LEU A 406 6.34 -13.77 -12.17
C LEU A 406 4.83 -14.00 -12.12
N PHE A 407 4.04 -13.12 -12.74
CA PHE A 407 2.59 -13.31 -12.84
C PHE A 407 2.22 -14.60 -13.56
N ALA A 408 2.86 -14.86 -14.69
CA ALA A 408 2.58 -16.08 -15.48
C ALA A 408 3.00 -17.36 -14.73
N ASN A 409 4.08 -17.32 -13.98
CA ASN A 409 4.60 -18.45 -13.22
C ASN A 409 3.85 -18.68 -11.89
N SER A 410 3.02 -17.73 -11.43
CA SER A 410 2.27 -17.83 -10.16
C SER A 410 0.83 -18.29 -10.32
N GLN A 411 0.45 -18.86 -11.47
CA GLN A 411 -0.94 -19.29 -11.74
C GLN A 411 -1.44 -20.44 -10.86
N TRP A 412 -0.53 -21.18 -10.23
CA TRP A 412 -0.84 -22.25 -9.30
C TRP A 412 -1.19 -21.75 -7.88
N GLN A 413 -0.90 -20.50 -7.59
CA GLN A 413 -1.32 -19.85 -6.36
C GLN A 413 -2.80 -19.45 -6.49
N PRO A 414 -3.61 -19.60 -5.43
CA PRO A 414 -5.02 -19.28 -5.47
C PRO A 414 -5.32 -17.81 -5.77
#